data_eebc8b8083414dfb17c4a287726e8b11
#
_entry.id   eebc8b8083414dfb17c4a287726e8b11
#
_cell.length_a   1.000
_cell.length_b   1.000
_cell.length_c   1.000
_cell.angle_alpha   90.00
_cell.angle_beta   90.00
_cell.angle_gamma   90.00
#
_symmetry.space_group_name_H-M   'P 1'
#
loop_
_entity.id
_entity.type
_entity.pdbx_description
1 polymer ?
#
loop_
_entity_poly.entity_id
_entity_poly.type
_entity_poly.pdbx_seq_one_letter_code
_entity_poly.pdbx_strand_id
1 'polypeptide(L)'
;MKVSVQQSTMVRPSRDTPNRILWSSDLDLLVPMFHVQTVYFYKPNGSSMFFETQVLKDALSDVLVPFYPAAGRMGKNEDGRIEIHCNGEGILFVEAETSCFIDDLGDFTDSSKLLPLVPEVDYSGGISSYPLVVLQVSIALLLLRIICYCATSYSYFMAPKIEFRRIFLSFSTMH
;
A
#
# COMPACT_ATOMS: atom_id res chain seq x y z
N MET A 1 -0.40 -6.41 -21.81
CA MET A 1 0.35 -5.60 -20.84
C MET A 1 1.26 -6.50 -20.03
N LYS A 2 2.52 -6.10 -19.82
CA LYS A 2 3.49 -6.83 -19.00
C LYS A 2 3.97 -5.89 -17.89
N VAL A 3 3.97 -6.37 -16.67
CA VAL A 3 4.54 -5.66 -15.51
C VAL A 3 5.77 -6.45 -15.05
N SER A 4 6.87 -5.75 -14.80
CA SER A 4 8.14 -6.32 -14.36
C SER A 4 8.53 -5.68 -13.02
N VAL A 5 8.52 -6.44 -11.96
CA VAL A 5 8.99 -5.99 -10.65
C VAL A 5 10.50 -5.84 -10.70
N GLN A 6 10.99 -4.65 -10.33
CA GLN A 6 12.42 -4.30 -10.28
C GLN A 6 12.98 -4.48 -8.88
N GLN A 7 12.24 -4.02 -7.87
CA GLN A 7 12.66 -4.09 -6.48
C GLN A 7 11.44 -4.18 -5.55
N SER A 8 11.64 -4.87 -4.42
CA SER A 8 10.69 -4.89 -3.30
C SER A 8 11.43 -4.54 -2.02
N THR A 9 10.89 -3.57 -1.27
CA THR A 9 11.52 -3.03 -0.07
C THR A 9 10.50 -2.94 1.06
N MET A 10 10.87 -3.35 2.27
CA MET A 10 10.06 -3.10 3.46
C MET A 10 10.34 -1.70 3.99
N VAL A 11 9.37 -0.79 3.87
CA VAL A 11 9.46 0.57 4.41
C VAL A 11 8.91 0.58 5.83
N ARG A 12 9.75 0.92 6.79
CA ARG A 12 9.43 1.00 8.22
C ARG A 12 9.22 2.45 8.64
N PRO A 13 8.56 2.70 9.80
CA PRO A 13 8.50 4.04 10.38
C PRO A 13 9.89 4.65 10.55
N SER A 14 10.05 5.96 10.27
CA SER A 14 11.33 6.69 10.34
C SER A 14 11.90 6.81 11.75
N ARG A 15 11.10 6.51 12.77
CA ARG A 15 11.48 6.51 14.18
C ARG A 15 10.64 5.51 14.97
N ASP A 16 11.05 5.26 16.21
CA ASP A 16 10.36 4.34 17.10
C ASP A 16 8.87 4.70 17.25
N THR A 17 8.05 3.67 17.21
CA THR A 17 6.59 3.77 17.33
C THR A 17 6.10 2.88 18.49
N PRO A 18 4.90 3.16 19.05
CA PRO A 18 4.36 2.35 20.12
C PRO A 18 4.23 0.88 19.69
N ASN A 19 4.89 -0.03 20.42
CA ASN A 19 4.70 -1.46 20.26
C ASN A 19 3.54 -1.90 21.17
N ARG A 20 2.37 -2.10 20.57
CA ARG A 20 1.16 -2.52 21.27
C ARG A 20 0.25 -3.36 20.40
N ILE A 21 -0.68 -4.02 21.01
CA ILE A 21 -1.73 -4.78 20.34
C ILE A 21 -3.00 -3.92 20.30
N LEU A 22 -3.61 -3.85 19.13
CA LEU A 22 -4.91 -3.22 18.93
C LEU A 22 -5.97 -4.31 18.84
N TRP A 23 -6.90 -4.25 19.76
CA TRP A 23 -8.05 -5.14 19.80
C TRP A 23 -9.04 -4.81 18.70
N SER A 24 -9.69 -5.84 18.17
CA SER A 24 -10.71 -5.74 17.11
C SER A 24 -12.10 -5.82 17.69
N SER A 25 -12.99 -4.93 17.29
CA SER A 25 -14.40 -5.02 17.63
C SER A 25 -15.08 -6.17 16.87
N ASP A 26 -16.29 -6.55 17.29
CA ASP A 26 -17.06 -7.59 16.57
C ASP A 26 -17.42 -7.14 15.15
N LEU A 27 -17.59 -5.84 14.93
CA LEU A 27 -17.82 -5.28 13.60
C LEU A 27 -16.60 -5.42 12.70
N ASP A 28 -15.40 -5.22 13.25
CA ASP A 28 -14.15 -5.39 12.50
C ASP A 28 -13.97 -6.83 12.02
N LEU A 29 -14.42 -7.81 12.81
CA LEU A 29 -14.33 -9.23 12.47
C LEU A 29 -15.26 -9.67 11.32
N LEU A 30 -16.25 -8.86 10.97
CA LEU A 30 -17.14 -9.12 9.83
C LEU A 30 -16.46 -8.77 8.50
N VAL A 31 -15.35 -8.04 8.52
CA VAL A 31 -14.66 -7.60 7.32
C VAL A 31 -13.75 -8.71 6.79
N PRO A 32 -13.85 -9.07 5.49
CA PRO A 32 -13.00 -10.11 4.92
C PRO A 32 -11.51 -9.73 4.97
N MET A 33 -10.63 -10.73 5.17
CA MET A 33 -9.19 -10.52 5.35
C MET A 33 -8.40 -10.57 4.04
N PHE A 34 -8.90 -9.91 3.02
CA PHE A 34 -8.17 -9.74 1.76
C PHE A 34 -7.76 -8.27 1.57
N HIS A 35 -6.81 -8.03 0.71
CA HIS A 35 -6.43 -6.70 0.32
C HIS A 35 -7.42 -6.10 -0.68
N VAL A 36 -7.97 -4.94 -0.34
CA VAL A 36 -8.74 -4.10 -1.27
C VAL A 36 -7.77 -3.30 -2.11
N GLN A 37 -7.94 -3.35 -3.42
CA GLN A 37 -7.04 -2.78 -4.39
C GLN A 37 -7.58 -1.44 -4.90
N THR A 38 -6.70 -0.45 -5.02
CA THR A 38 -7.01 0.84 -5.62
C THR A 38 -5.86 1.26 -6.51
N VAL A 39 -6.15 1.66 -7.74
CA VAL A 39 -5.14 2.08 -8.72
C VAL A 39 -5.31 3.56 -9.01
N TYR A 40 -4.23 4.31 -8.93
CA TYR A 40 -4.15 5.73 -9.25
C TYR A 40 -3.21 5.96 -10.43
N PHE A 41 -3.60 6.86 -11.31
CA PHE A 41 -2.79 7.26 -12.48
C PHE A 41 -2.39 8.73 -12.35
N TYR A 42 -1.08 8.98 -12.49
CA TYR A 42 -0.50 10.31 -12.36
C TYR A 42 0.21 10.70 -13.64
N LYS A 43 -0.15 11.87 -14.18
CA LYS A 43 0.55 12.48 -15.31
C LYS A 43 1.79 13.22 -14.82
N PRO A 44 2.87 13.26 -15.61
CA PRO A 44 4.06 14.03 -15.28
C PRO A 44 3.72 15.52 -15.07
N ASN A 45 4.33 16.13 -14.07
CA ASN A 45 4.18 17.55 -13.75
C ASN A 45 5.38 18.40 -14.22
N GLY A 46 6.34 17.80 -14.94
CA GLY A 46 7.55 18.46 -15.42
C GLY A 46 8.69 18.54 -14.40
N SER A 47 8.47 18.13 -13.15
CA SER A 47 9.51 18.07 -12.13
C SER A 47 10.47 16.90 -12.38
N SER A 48 11.78 17.13 -12.23
CA SER A 48 12.80 16.06 -12.27
C SER A 48 12.68 15.06 -11.11
N MET A 49 12.06 15.50 -10.00
CA MET A 49 11.82 14.67 -8.81
C MET A 49 10.45 13.97 -8.86
N PHE A 50 9.72 14.08 -9.99
CA PHE A 50 8.40 13.49 -10.10
C PHE A 50 8.45 11.97 -9.95
N PHE A 51 7.87 11.48 -8.85
CA PHE A 51 7.86 10.07 -8.49
C PHE A 51 9.26 9.44 -8.33
N GLU A 52 10.21 10.21 -7.82
CA GLU A 52 11.49 9.67 -7.39
C GLU A 52 11.23 8.70 -6.22
N THR A 53 11.63 7.41 -6.40
CA THR A 53 11.20 6.34 -5.50
C THR A 53 11.77 6.46 -4.09
N GLN A 54 12.97 7.04 -3.94
CA GLN A 54 13.55 7.26 -2.62
C GLN A 54 12.78 8.32 -1.84
N VAL A 55 12.38 9.41 -2.50
CA VAL A 55 11.54 10.47 -1.88
C VAL A 55 10.20 9.90 -1.43
N LEU A 56 9.59 9.01 -2.24
CA LEU A 56 8.35 8.33 -1.86
C LEU A 56 8.52 7.42 -0.64
N LYS A 57 9.62 6.66 -0.59
CA LYS A 57 9.94 5.79 0.55
C LYS A 57 10.19 6.59 1.83
N ASP A 58 10.92 7.69 1.75
CA ASP A 58 11.22 8.55 2.89
C ASP A 58 9.94 9.19 3.44
N ALA A 59 9.10 9.74 2.56
CA ALA A 59 7.82 10.31 2.94
C ALA A 59 6.86 9.25 3.53
N LEU A 60 6.84 8.04 2.96
CA LEU A 60 6.08 6.92 3.51
C LEU A 60 6.57 6.55 4.91
N SER A 61 7.88 6.48 5.10
CA SER A 61 8.52 6.19 6.38
C SER A 61 8.11 7.20 7.47
N ASP A 62 8.06 8.49 7.13
CA ASP A 62 7.62 9.55 8.04
C ASP A 62 6.12 9.46 8.36
N VAL A 63 5.29 9.19 7.36
CA VAL A 63 3.84 9.01 7.55
C VAL A 63 3.52 7.81 8.43
N LEU A 64 4.32 6.76 8.37
CA LEU A 64 4.14 5.58 9.21
C LEU A 64 4.36 5.85 10.71
N VAL A 65 4.96 6.96 11.10
CA VAL A 65 5.10 7.32 12.52
C VAL A 65 3.74 7.60 13.17
N PRO A 66 2.92 8.56 12.70
CA PRO A 66 1.59 8.77 13.25
C PRO A 66 0.61 7.64 12.90
N PHE A 67 0.85 6.92 11.79
CA PHE A 67 0.00 5.80 11.33
C PHE A 67 0.64 4.44 11.57
N TYR A 68 1.38 4.29 12.66
CA TYR A 68 2.15 3.10 13.01
C TYR A 68 1.35 1.77 12.98
N PRO A 69 0.04 1.70 13.21
CA PRO A 69 -0.68 0.43 13.08
C PRO A 69 -0.64 -0.15 11.66
N ALA A 70 -0.55 0.69 10.63
CA ALA A 70 -0.44 0.24 9.25
C ALA A 70 0.90 -0.47 8.96
N ALA A 71 1.94 -0.19 9.75
CA ALA A 71 3.22 -0.86 9.70
C ALA A 71 3.26 -2.16 10.52
N GLY A 72 2.13 -2.58 11.08
CA GLY A 72 2.01 -3.80 11.88
C GLY A 72 1.72 -5.06 11.05
N ARG A 73 1.30 -6.09 11.79
CA ARG A 73 0.82 -7.36 11.23
C ARG A 73 -0.47 -7.78 11.92
N MET A 74 -1.30 -8.54 11.21
CA MET A 74 -2.41 -9.22 11.87
C MET A 74 -1.90 -10.36 12.73
N GLY A 75 -2.56 -10.61 13.86
CA GLY A 75 -2.32 -11.73 14.72
C GLY A 75 -3.62 -12.32 15.24
N LYS A 76 -3.51 -13.35 16.06
CA LYS A 76 -4.62 -13.91 16.83
C LYS A 76 -4.23 -13.96 18.30
N ASN A 77 -5.16 -13.58 19.17
CA ASN A 77 -5.01 -13.81 20.61
C ASN A 77 -5.24 -15.30 20.97
N GLU A 78 -5.18 -15.61 22.26
CA GLU A 78 -5.36 -16.97 22.80
C GLU A 78 -6.75 -17.55 22.49
N ASP A 79 -7.77 -16.71 22.37
CA ASP A 79 -9.14 -17.09 22.00
C ASP A 79 -9.34 -17.23 20.49
N GLY A 80 -8.28 -17.00 19.69
CA GLY A 80 -8.34 -17.01 18.21
C GLY A 80 -8.92 -15.76 17.59
N ARG A 81 -9.20 -14.71 18.39
CA ARG A 81 -9.69 -13.41 17.91
C ARG A 81 -8.58 -12.63 17.22
N ILE A 82 -8.92 -11.99 16.13
CA ILE A 82 -7.97 -11.22 15.33
C ILE A 82 -7.66 -9.89 16.00
N GLU A 83 -6.40 -9.50 15.93
CA GLU A 83 -5.85 -8.26 16.47
C GLU A 83 -4.74 -7.73 15.58
N ILE A 84 -4.35 -6.46 15.74
CA ILE A 84 -3.19 -5.88 15.05
C ILE A 84 -2.04 -5.75 16.04
N HIS A 85 -0.93 -6.39 15.71
CA HIS A 85 0.35 -6.24 16.40
C HIS A 85 1.10 -5.06 15.78
N CYS A 86 1.16 -3.94 16.50
CA CYS A 86 1.88 -2.75 16.07
C CYS A 86 3.39 -2.92 16.33
N ASN A 87 4.03 -3.79 15.57
CA ASN A 87 5.42 -4.20 15.73
C ASN A 87 6.40 -3.44 14.83
N GLY A 88 5.91 -2.51 14.01
CA GLY A 88 6.73 -1.67 13.14
C GLY A 88 7.46 -2.42 12.01
N GLU A 89 7.02 -3.62 11.64
CA GLU A 89 7.64 -4.40 10.56
C GLU A 89 7.61 -3.69 9.20
N GLY A 90 6.62 -2.82 8.99
CA GLY A 90 6.56 -1.95 7.81
C GLY A 90 5.57 -2.39 6.75
N ILE A 91 5.53 -1.58 5.71
CA ILE A 91 4.72 -1.72 4.50
C ILE A 91 5.61 -2.24 3.36
N LEU A 92 5.10 -3.15 2.54
CA LEU A 92 5.82 -3.58 1.35
C LEU A 92 5.69 -2.53 0.24
N PHE A 93 6.82 -1.97 -0.17
CA PHE A 93 6.94 -1.04 -1.28
C PHE A 93 7.57 -1.77 -2.48
N VAL A 94 6.82 -1.83 -3.59
CA VAL A 94 7.22 -2.53 -4.82
C VAL A 94 7.47 -1.50 -5.91
N GLU A 95 8.62 -1.58 -6.53
CA GLU A 95 9.02 -0.81 -7.70
C GLU A 95 8.87 -1.69 -8.94
N ALA A 96 8.12 -1.22 -9.93
CA ALA A 96 7.85 -1.98 -11.14
C ALA A 96 7.92 -1.10 -12.39
N GLU A 97 8.13 -1.73 -13.52
CA GLU A 97 8.01 -1.12 -14.84
C GLU A 97 6.88 -1.81 -15.62
N THR A 98 6.21 -1.05 -16.47
CA THR A 98 5.15 -1.59 -17.30
C THR A 98 5.21 -1.03 -18.72
N SER A 99 4.85 -1.87 -19.70
CA SER A 99 4.66 -1.47 -21.08
C SER A 99 3.26 -0.89 -21.37
N CYS A 100 2.48 -0.58 -20.34
CA CYS A 100 1.11 -0.09 -20.46
C CYS A 100 1.09 1.35 -20.97
N PHE A 101 0.22 1.61 -21.94
CA PHE A 101 -0.25 2.94 -22.28
C PHE A 101 -1.63 3.16 -21.65
N ILE A 102 -1.95 4.39 -21.26
CA ILE A 102 -3.25 4.70 -20.67
C ILE A 102 -4.41 4.35 -21.62
N ASP A 103 -4.19 4.50 -22.92
CA ASP A 103 -5.17 4.19 -23.95
C ASP A 103 -5.47 2.69 -24.05
N ASP A 104 -4.52 1.82 -23.65
CA ASP A 104 -4.73 0.37 -23.61
C ASP A 104 -5.78 -0.04 -22.58
N LEU A 105 -5.99 0.80 -21.57
CA LEU A 105 -6.93 0.56 -20.48
C LEU A 105 -8.37 0.95 -20.85
N GLY A 106 -8.54 1.72 -21.93
CA GLY A 106 -9.84 2.19 -22.41
C GLY A 106 -10.53 3.11 -21.40
N ASP A 107 -11.79 2.84 -21.12
CA ASP A 107 -12.65 3.62 -20.21
C ASP A 107 -12.58 3.17 -18.76
N PHE A 108 -11.66 2.27 -18.41
CA PHE A 108 -11.48 1.68 -17.08
C PHE A 108 -12.66 0.85 -16.55
N THR A 109 -13.63 0.51 -17.38
CA THR A 109 -14.78 -0.32 -16.97
C THR A 109 -14.39 -1.79 -16.83
N ASP A 110 -13.38 -2.23 -17.58
CA ASP A 110 -12.85 -3.59 -17.53
C ASP A 110 -11.74 -3.72 -16.48
N SER A 111 -12.12 -4.09 -15.26
CA SER A 111 -11.16 -4.27 -14.17
C SER A 111 -10.12 -5.37 -14.43
N SER A 112 -10.38 -6.31 -15.33
CA SER A 112 -9.42 -7.37 -15.67
C SER A 112 -8.14 -6.83 -16.29
N LYS A 113 -8.21 -5.70 -16.98
CA LYS A 113 -7.06 -4.99 -17.54
C LYS A 113 -6.18 -4.32 -16.48
N LEU A 114 -6.74 -4.06 -15.29
CA LEU A 114 -6.01 -3.45 -14.17
C LEU A 114 -5.32 -4.48 -13.28
N LEU A 115 -5.78 -5.75 -13.28
CA LEU A 115 -5.22 -6.81 -12.44
C LEU A 115 -3.70 -6.97 -12.57
N PRO A 116 -3.08 -6.89 -13.75
CA PRO A 116 -1.62 -6.99 -13.86
C PRO A 116 -0.85 -5.85 -13.19
N LEU A 117 -1.51 -4.71 -12.88
CA LEU A 117 -0.92 -3.59 -12.15
C LEU A 117 -0.96 -3.78 -10.62
N VAL A 118 -1.69 -4.78 -10.16
CA VAL A 118 -1.87 -5.07 -8.73
C VAL A 118 -0.69 -5.92 -8.26
N PRO A 119 -0.02 -5.57 -7.15
CA PRO A 119 1.04 -6.40 -6.59
C PRO A 119 0.49 -7.73 -6.09
N GLU A 120 1.26 -8.80 -6.32
CA GLU A 120 0.94 -10.10 -5.76
C GLU A 120 1.26 -10.14 -4.27
N VAL A 121 0.37 -10.73 -3.48
CA VAL A 121 0.53 -10.94 -2.05
C VAL A 121 0.49 -12.44 -1.76
N ASP A 122 1.51 -12.95 -1.09
CA ASP A 122 1.53 -14.35 -0.66
C ASP A 122 0.79 -14.49 0.69
N TYR A 123 -0.33 -15.20 0.65
CA TYR A 123 -1.15 -15.50 1.82
C TYR A 123 -0.86 -16.87 2.44
N SER A 124 0.04 -17.66 1.87
CA SER A 124 0.29 -19.05 2.25
C SER A 124 0.80 -19.22 3.68
N GLY A 125 1.52 -18.22 4.21
CA GLY A 125 2.06 -18.21 5.56
C GLY A 125 1.06 -17.87 6.67
N GLY A 126 -0.21 -17.62 6.33
CA GLY A 126 -1.25 -17.21 7.28
C GLY A 126 -1.31 -15.70 7.52
N ILE A 127 -2.22 -15.25 8.40
CA ILE A 127 -2.58 -13.82 8.54
C ILE A 127 -1.45 -12.92 9.03
N SER A 128 -0.46 -13.46 9.72
CA SER A 128 0.69 -12.71 10.24
C SER A 128 1.87 -12.64 9.28
N SER A 129 1.84 -13.38 8.16
CA SER A 129 2.96 -13.46 7.22
C SER A 129 3.03 -12.29 6.24
N TYR A 130 1.92 -11.61 5.98
CA TYR A 130 1.86 -10.56 4.98
C TYR A 130 1.62 -9.18 5.60
N PRO A 131 2.15 -8.11 4.97
CA PRO A 131 1.95 -6.74 5.44
C PRO A 131 0.47 -6.33 5.30
N LEU A 132 0.01 -5.46 6.21
CA LEU A 132 -1.35 -4.90 6.15
C LEU A 132 -1.57 -4.04 4.91
N VAL A 133 -0.50 -3.46 4.40
CA VAL A 133 -0.51 -2.56 3.24
C VAL A 133 0.62 -2.94 2.30
N VAL A 134 0.31 -2.96 1.02
CA VAL A 134 1.29 -3.09 -0.06
C VAL A 134 1.10 -1.92 -1.01
N LEU A 135 2.18 -1.25 -1.35
CA LEU A 135 2.22 -0.13 -2.28
C LEU A 135 3.10 -0.49 -3.47
N GLN A 136 2.56 -0.48 -4.67
CA GLN A 136 3.33 -0.65 -5.90
C GLN A 136 3.35 0.64 -6.70
N VAL A 137 4.53 1.08 -7.05
CA VAL A 137 4.76 2.20 -7.98
C VAL A 137 5.25 1.62 -9.28
N SER A 138 4.49 1.82 -10.36
CA SER A 138 4.84 1.34 -11.69
C SER A 138 5.12 2.50 -12.62
N ILE A 139 6.29 2.46 -13.27
CA ILE A 139 6.70 3.43 -14.28
C ILE A 139 6.25 2.91 -15.64
N ALA A 140 5.42 3.68 -16.33
CA ALA A 140 4.97 3.36 -17.68
C ALA A 140 5.78 4.11 -18.74
N LEU A 141 5.78 3.61 -19.98
CA LEU A 141 6.64 4.05 -21.08
C LEU A 141 6.60 5.56 -21.39
N LEU A 142 5.47 6.24 -21.26
CA LEU A 142 5.33 7.67 -21.49
C LEU A 142 5.41 8.50 -20.19
N LEU A 143 6.27 8.10 -19.25
CA LEU A 143 6.43 8.75 -17.94
C LEU A 143 5.17 8.77 -17.08
N LEU A 144 4.08 8.12 -17.48
CA LEU A 144 2.92 7.90 -16.64
C LEU A 144 3.37 7.13 -15.39
N ARG A 145 2.89 7.57 -14.24
CA ARG A 145 3.12 6.86 -12.97
C ARG A 145 1.81 6.24 -12.51
N ILE A 146 1.90 4.98 -12.15
CA ILE A 146 0.76 4.21 -11.68
C ILE A 146 1.09 3.77 -10.27
N ILE A 147 0.22 4.11 -9.35
CA ILE A 147 0.29 3.61 -7.98
C ILE A 147 -0.85 2.63 -7.79
N CYS A 148 -0.54 1.39 -7.48
CA CYS A 148 -1.49 0.45 -6.94
C CYS A 148 -1.28 0.36 -5.43
N TYR A 149 -2.32 0.66 -4.70
CA TYR A 149 -2.39 0.54 -3.27
C TYR A 149 -3.30 -0.64 -2.92
N CYS A 150 -2.78 -1.57 -2.16
CA CYS A 150 -3.52 -2.70 -1.63
C CYS A 150 -3.46 -2.65 -0.10
N ALA A 151 -4.61 -2.51 0.55
CA ALA A 151 -4.69 -2.60 2.01
C ALA A 151 -5.64 -3.70 2.42
N THR A 152 -5.34 -4.38 3.52
CA THR A 152 -6.31 -5.29 4.10
C THR A 152 -7.58 -4.50 4.40
N SER A 153 -8.73 -5.06 4.04
CA SER A 153 -10.03 -4.46 4.34
C SER A 153 -10.16 -4.15 5.83
N TYR A 154 -9.51 -4.96 6.66
CA TYR A 154 -9.41 -4.77 8.10
C TYR A 154 -8.65 -3.48 8.48
N SER A 155 -7.52 -3.20 7.87
CA SER A 155 -6.78 -1.95 8.11
C SER A 155 -7.52 -0.72 7.61
N TYR A 156 -8.36 -0.89 6.60
CA TYR A 156 -9.22 0.16 6.05
C TYR A 156 -10.31 0.58 7.06
N PHE A 157 -10.86 -0.37 7.81
CA PHE A 157 -11.93 -0.13 8.77
C PHE A 157 -11.39 0.40 10.11
N MET A 158 -10.25 -0.15 10.59
CA MET A 158 -9.60 0.27 11.84
C MET A 158 -8.91 1.64 11.77
N ALA A 159 -8.71 2.15 10.58
CA ALA A 159 -8.08 3.45 10.36
C ALA A 159 -8.99 4.41 9.58
N PRO A 160 -10.22 4.72 10.08
CA PRO A 160 -11.11 5.68 9.42
C PRO A 160 -10.50 7.09 9.32
N LYS A 161 -9.33 7.31 9.93
CA LYS A 161 -8.54 8.55 9.89
C LYS A 161 -7.27 8.47 9.05
N ILE A 162 -6.92 7.27 8.53
CA ILE A 162 -5.86 7.19 7.54
C ILE A 162 -6.45 7.65 6.20
N GLU A 163 -6.59 8.96 6.04
CA GLU A 163 -6.70 9.52 4.71
C GLU A 163 -5.39 9.20 3.96
N PHE A 164 -5.30 7.99 3.40
CA PHE A 164 -4.24 7.68 2.42
C PHE A 164 -4.20 8.73 1.31
N ARG A 165 -5.34 9.38 1.05
CA ARG A 165 -5.42 10.58 0.24
C ARG A 165 -4.50 11.69 0.73
N ARG A 166 -4.25 11.83 2.04
CA ARG A 166 -3.27 12.80 2.59
C ARG A 166 -1.82 12.37 2.35
N ILE A 167 -1.53 11.08 2.38
CA ILE A 167 -0.21 10.57 1.97
C ILE A 167 0.03 11.00 0.51
N PHE A 168 -0.94 10.76 -0.37
CA PHE A 168 -0.84 11.14 -1.79
C PHE A 168 -0.91 12.63 -2.04
N LEU A 169 -1.68 13.40 -1.27
CA LEU A 169 -1.72 14.87 -1.36
C LEU A 169 -0.39 15.49 -0.90
N SER A 170 0.27 14.90 0.10
CA SER A 170 1.62 15.30 0.50
C SER A 170 2.63 15.11 -0.63
N PHE A 171 2.50 14.06 -1.43
CA PHE A 171 3.31 13.86 -2.62
C PHE A 171 2.99 14.85 -3.75
N SER A 172 1.76 15.35 -3.83
CA SER A 172 1.33 16.32 -4.83
C SER A 172 1.71 17.78 -4.49
N THR A 173 2.00 18.06 -3.22
CA THR A 173 2.31 19.42 -2.71
C THR A 173 3.78 19.61 -2.34
N MET A 174 4.63 18.58 -2.47
CA MET A 174 6.08 18.75 -2.36
C MET A 174 6.61 19.38 -3.66
N HIS A 175 6.50 20.73 -3.73
CA HIS A 175 7.17 21.59 -4.70
C HIS A 175 8.48 22.10 -4.12
#